data_0de7674677b300ba2f39ea0595100ad2
#
_entry.id   0de7674677b300ba2f39ea0595100ad2
#
_cell.length_a   1.000
_cell.length_b   1.000
_cell.length_c   1.000
_cell.angle_alpha   90.00
_cell.angle_beta   90.00
_cell.angle_gamma   90.00
#
_symmetry.space_group_name_H-M   'P 1'
#
loop_
_entity.id
_entity.type
_entity.pdbx_description
1 polymer ?
#
loop_
_entity_poly.entity_id
_entity_poly.type
_entity_poly.pdbx_seq_one_letter_code
_entity_poly.pdbx_strand_id
1 'polypeptide(L)'
;MEMKDNQLQIELKEEIAEGTYANLAIIAHSTSEFVLDFVRMMPGVNKAKVKSRIVMTPEHAKRLAMALQDNLMRYEAQFGEIRLPEHNNYMPDVNVFKGEA
;
A
#
# COMPACT_ATOMS: atom_id res chain seq x y z
N MET A 1 30.71 6.02 -15.90
CA MET A 1 30.33 6.44 -15.00
C MET A 1 30.82 5.91 -13.87
N GLU A 2 31.04 6.43 -12.96
CA GLU A 2 31.58 5.97 -11.93
C GLU A 2 30.65 5.68 -10.96
N MET A 3 30.74 4.72 -10.28
CA MET A 3 29.83 4.29 -9.43
C MET A 3 29.54 5.18 -8.32
N LYS A 4 30.47 5.79 -7.74
CA LYS A 4 30.19 6.60 -6.69
C LYS A 4 29.37 7.71 -7.14
N ASP A 5 29.52 8.10 -8.31
CA ASP A 5 28.74 9.15 -8.79
C ASP A 5 27.36 8.67 -9.11
N ASN A 6 27.16 7.37 -9.06
CA ASN A 6 25.90 6.82 -9.36
C ASN A 6 25.13 6.46 -8.16
N GLN A 7 25.52 6.91 -7.02
CA GLN A 7 24.77 6.62 -5.85
C GLN A 7 23.42 7.24 -5.98
N LEU A 8 22.38 6.44 -5.76
CA LEU A 8 21.03 6.92 -5.87
C LEU A 8 20.71 7.82 -4.69
N GLN A 9 20.17 8.97 -4.97
CA GLN A 9 19.74 9.86 -3.92
C GLN A 9 18.25 9.93 -3.96
N ILE A 10 17.61 9.77 -2.82
CA ILE A 10 16.18 9.77 -2.73
C ILE A 10 15.74 11.00 -1.96
N GLU A 11 14.87 11.77 -2.59
CA GLU A 11 14.42 13.02 -2.01
C GLU A 11 13.02 12.86 -1.45
N LEU A 12 12.77 13.37 -0.27
CA LEU A 12 11.45 13.33 0.33
C LEU A 12 11.04 14.79 0.55
N LYS A 13 10.11 15.25 -0.27
CA LYS A 13 9.68 16.63 -0.16
C LYS A 13 8.75 16.79 1.03
N GLU A 14 8.72 17.98 1.56
CA GLU A 14 7.96 18.27 2.74
C GLU A 14 6.50 17.91 2.62
N GLU A 15 5.89 18.24 1.51
CA GLU A 15 4.48 17.96 1.36
C GLU A 15 4.20 16.47 1.22
N ILE A 16 5.20 15.69 0.85
CA ILE A 16 5.03 14.24 0.76
C ILE A 16 5.33 13.61 2.10
N ALA A 17 6.20 14.25 2.87
CA ALA A 17 6.64 13.66 4.14
C ALA A 17 5.51 13.53 5.15
N GLU A 18 4.45 14.31 5.01
CA GLU A 18 3.32 14.20 5.90
C GLU A 18 2.69 12.82 5.78
N GLY A 19 2.75 12.26 4.62
CA GLY A 19 2.19 10.93 4.41
C GLY A 19 0.70 10.96 4.15
N THR A 20 0.17 9.84 3.76
CA THR A 20 -1.25 9.67 3.53
C THR A 20 -1.71 8.47 4.33
N TYR A 21 -2.67 8.68 5.19
CA TYR A 21 -3.18 7.59 6.01
C TYR A 21 -4.13 6.74 5.18
N ALA A 22 -3.96 5.43 5.24
CA ALA A 22 -4.84 4.51 4.55
C ALA A 22 -5.09 3.31 5.45
N ASN A 23 -6.30 2.82 5.44
CA ASN A 23 -6.61 1.64 6.23
C ASN A 23 -7.24 0.55 5.38
N LEU A 24 -7.16 0.68 4.07
CA LEU A 24 -7.60 -0.37 3.16
C LEU A 24 -6.75 -0.26 1.90
N ALA A 25 -6.37 -1.38 1.35
CA ALA A 25 -5.68 -1.39 0.07
C ALA A 25 -6.41 -2.35 -0.85
N ILE A 26 -6.76 -1.89 -2.03
CA ILE A 26 -7.39 -2.72 -3.03
C ILE A 26 -6.36 -2.94 -4.11
N ILE A 27 -6.09 -4.20 -4.41
CA ILE A 27 -5.02 -4.53 -5.33
C ILE A 27 -5.59 -5.27 -6.53
N ALA A 28 -5.24 -4.81 -7.71
CA ALA A 28 -5.64 -5.44 -8.94
C ALA A 28 -4.42 -5.61 -9.81
N HIS A 29 -4.50 -6.44 -10.80
CA HIS A 29 -3.35 -6.64 -11.66
C HIS A 29 -3.76 -7.07 -13.06
N SER A 30 -2.86 -6.86 -13.98
CA SER A 30 -2.94 -7.42 -15.31
C SER A 30 -1.65 -8.19 -15.52
N THR A 31 -1.34 -8.57 -16.73
CA THR A 31 -0.09 -9.28 -16.98
C THR A 31 1.10 -8.34 -16.91
N SER A 32 0.89 -7.05 -17.01
CA SER A 32 2.01 -6.12 -17.04
C SER A 32 2.10 -5.22 -15.84
N GLU A 33 1.06 -5.07 -15.07
CA GLU A 33 1.08 -4.10 -13.98
C GLU A 33 0.28 -4.53 -12.79
N PHE A 34 0.69 -4.07 -11.63
CA PHE A 34 -0.11 -4.17 -10.41
C PHE A 34 -0.55 -2.77 -10.04
N VAL A 35 -1.78 -2.64 -9.63
CA VAL A 35 -2.34 -1.36 -9.22
C VAL A 35 -2.75 -1.48 -7.76
N LEU A 36 -2.20 -0.62 -6.93
CA LEU A 36 -2.50 -0.62 -5.51
C LEU A 36 -3.24 0.66 -5.19
N ASP A 37 -4.48 0.55 -4.77
CA ASP A 37 -5.28 1.71 -4.42
C ASP A 37 -5.41 1.78 -2.91
N PHE A 38 -4.90 2.84 -2.33
CA PHE A 38 -4.94 3.00 -0.89
C PHE A 38 -6.11 3.90 -0.52
N VAL A 39 -6.94 3.40 0.37
CA VAL A 39 -8.23 4.00 0.67
C VAL A 39 -8.32 4.29 2.14
N ARG A 40 -8.97 5.37 2.48
CA ARG A 40 -9.24 5.67 3.87
C ARG A 40 -10.72 5.51 4.11
N MET A 41 -11.06 4.54 4.94
CA MET A 41 -12.45 4.30 5.30
C MET A 41 -12.73 5.03 6.59
N MET A 42 -13.86 5.72 6.66
CA MET A 42 -14.24 6.46 7.84
C MET A 42 -15.63 6.06 8.27
N PRO A 43 -15.86 5.97 9.57
CA PRO A 43 -17.18 5.58 10.06
C PRO A 43 -18.21 6.60 9.60
N GLY A 44 -19.36 6.12 9.24
CA GLY A 44 -20.45 6.98 8.83
C GLY A 44 -20.39 7.52 7.43
N VAL A 45 -19.35 7.14 6.70
CA VAL A 45 -19.20 7.60 5.32
C VAL A 45 -19.39 6.42 4.41
N ASN A 46 -20.39 6.45 3.59
CA ASN A 46 -20.69 5.38 2.71
C ASN A 46 -19.81 5.28 1.52
N LYS A 47 -19.15 6.33 1.10
CA LYS A 47 -18.32 6.33 -0.08
C LYS A 47 -16.91 6.69 0.33
N ALA A 48 -16.04 5.71 0.32
CA ALA A 48 -14.65 5.95 0.65
C ALA A 48 -13.91 6.31 -0.63
N LYS A 49 -12.95 7.18 -0.50
CA LYS A 49 -12.21 7.65 -1.66
C LYS A 49 -10.85 7.02 -1.71
N VAL A 50 -10.39 6.75 -2.92
CA VAL A 50 -9.01 6.31 -3.11
C VAL A 50 -8.14 7.53 -2.89
N LYS A 51 -7.26 7.43 -1.91
CA LYS A 51 -6.36 8.54 -1.59
C LYS A 51 -5.12 8.53 -2.45
N SER A 52 -4.70 7.37 -2.87
CA SER A 52 -3.48 7.27 -3.65
C SER A 52 -3.50 5.99 -4.46
N ARG A 53 -3.13 6.08 -5.70
CA ARG A 53 -3.03 4.91 -6.57
C ARG A 53 -1.59 4.76 -7.00
N ILE A 54 -1.02 3.60 -6.75
CA ILE A 54 0.37 3.32 -7.13
C ILE A 54 0.35 2.18 -8.14
N VAL A 55 1.07 2.37 -9.21
CA VAL A 55 1.15 1.36 -10.27
C VAL A 55 2.59 0.89 -10.33
N MET A 56 2.79 -0.39 -10.40
CA MET A 56 4.14 -0.93 -10.44
C MET A 56 4.20 -2.18 -11.28
N THR A 57 5.40 -2.57 -11.66
CA THR A 57 5.56 -3.79 -12.43
C THR A 57 5.37 -5.00 -11.54
N PRO A 58 5.05 -6.16 -12.13
CA PRO A 58 4.91 -7.36 -11.32
C PRO A 58 6.17 -7.70 -10.54
N GLU A 59 7.32 -7.47 -11.14
CA GLU A 59 8.57 -7.74 -10.45
C GLU A 59 8.70 -6.87 -9.21
N HIS A 60 8.36 -5.61 -9.33
CA HIS A 60 8.48 -4.71 -8.21
C HIS A 60 7.43 -5.02 -7.16
N ALA A 61 6.24 -5.45 -7.58
CA ALA A 61 5.22 -5.83 -6.62
C ALA A 61 5.69 -7.00 -5.78
N LYS A 62 6.42 -7.93 -6.39
CA LYS A 62 6.93 -9.05 -5.64
C LYS A 62 8.00 -8.62 -4.66
N ARG A 63 8.87 -7.71 -5.06
CA ARG A 63 9.88 -7.19 -4.15
C ARG A 63 9.25 -6.43 -2.99
N LEU A 64 8.20 -5.69 -3.28
CA LEU A 64 7.50 -4.97 -2.23
C LEU A 64 6.90 -5.94 -1.23
N ALA A 65 6.28 -7.00 -1.72
CA ALA A 65 5.67 -7.99 -0.83
C ALA A 65 6.71 -8.62 0.07
N MET A 66 7.88 -8.92 -0.46
CA MET A 66 8.93 -9.52 0.33
C MET A 66 9.47 -8.53 1.37
N ALA A 67 9.62 -7.29 0.98
CA ALA A 67 10.11 -6.29 1.90
C ALA A 67 9.11 -6.04 3.02
N LEU A 68 7.84 -6.02 2.68
CA LEU A 68 6.81 -5.81 3.67
C LEU A 68 6.75 -6.99 4.63
N GLN A 69 6.86 -8.20 4.10
CA GLN A 69 6.85 -9.39 4.94
C GLN A 69 8.02 -9.36 5.92
N ASP A 70 9.17 -8.96 5.43
CA ASP A 70 10.35 -8.89 6.27
C ASP A 70 10.16 -7.88 7.40
N ASN A 71 9.57 -6.76 7.09
CA ASN A 71 9.33 -5.74 8.11
C ASN A 71 8.28 -6.19 9.11
N LEU A 72 7.27 -6.91 8.64
CA LEU A 72 6.27 -7.44 9.55
C LEU A 72 6.89 -8.42 10.52
N MET A 73 7.80 -9.25 10.04
CA MET A 73 8.45 -10.22 10.91
C MET A 73 9.29 -9.52 11.96
N ARG A 74 9.99 -8.48 11.58
CA ARG A 74 10.81 -7.76 12.52
C ARG A 74 9.97 -7.01 13.54
N TYR A 75 8.85 -6.48 13.09
CA TYR A 75 7.95 -5.79 13.99
C TYR A 75 7.42 -6.79 15.03
N GLU A 76 6.97 -7.93 14.56
CA GLU A 76 6.38 -8.91 15.48
C GLU A 76 7.41 -9.50 16.44
N ALA A 77 8.65 -9.61 16.01
CA ALA A 77 9.69 -10.09 16.89
C ALA A 77 9.95 -9.10 18.03
N GLN A 78 9.78 -7.84 17.75
CA GLN A 78 10.07 -6.82 18.76
C GLN A 78 8.84 -6.45 19.59
N PHE A 79 7.68 -6.38 18.99
CA PHE A 79 6.51 -5.87 19.67
C PHE A 79 5.40 -6.89 19.88
N GLY A 80 5.56 -8.07 19.33
CA GLY A 80 4.54 -9.10 19.49
C GLY A 80 3.68 -9.22 18.26
N GLU A 81 2.92 -10.25 18.22
CA GLU A 81 2.13 -10.59 17.07
C GLU A 81 1.08 -9.53 16.76
N ILE A 82 0.96 -9.19 15.49
CA ILE A 82 -0.10 -8.29 15.06
C ILE A 82 -1.37 -9.11 14.96
N ARG A 83 -2.35 -8.81 15.77
CA ARG A 83 -3.56 -9.56 15.75
C ARG A 83 -4.55 -8.97 14.83
N LEU A 84 -5.12 -9.77 13.97
CA LEU A 84 -6.17 -9.31 13.08
C LEU A 84 -7.50 -9.68 13.69
N PRO A 85 -8.47 -8.78 13.66
CA PRO A 85 -9.77 -9.10 14.21
C PRO A 85 -10.37 -10.24 13.42
N GLU A 86 -11.17 -11.07 14.09
CA GLU A 86 -11.73 -12.10 13.42
C GLU A 86 -12.60 -11.68 12.56
N HIS A 87 -12.88 -12.08 11.82
CA HIS A 87 -13.07 -12.23 10.94
C HIS A 87 -13.71 -11.87 9.96
N ASN A 88 -13.96 -12.28 9.46
CA ASN A 88 -14.71 -12.18 8.42
C ASN A 88 -15.42 -10.97 8.30
N ASN A 89 -15.73 -10.31 9.21
CA ASN A 89 -16.48 -9.18 9.03
C ASN A 89 -15.73 -7.93 9.08
N TYR A 90 -14.47 -7.96 9.24
CA TYR A 90 -13.77 -6.73 9.25
C TYR A 90 -13.48 -6.23 7.88
N MET A 91 -13.69 -7.05 6.86
CA MET A 91 -13.45 -6.62 5.52
C MET A 91 -14.78 -6.42 4.87
N PRO A 92 -15.20 -5.22 4.62
CA PRO A 92 -16.50 -5.00 4.04
C PRO A 92 -16.54 -5.42 2.59
N ASP A 93 -17.71 -5.64 2.09
CA ASP A 93 -17.87 -5.92 0.69
C ASP A 93 -17.42 -4.69 -0.05
N VAL A 94 -16.51 -4.87 -0.94
CA VAL A 94 -15.96 -3.75 -1.65
C VAL A 94 -16.53 -3.73 -3.04
N ASN A 95 -17.20 -2.65 -3.37
CA ASN A 95 -17.74 -2.48 -4.68
C ASN A 95 -16.87 -1.44 -5.36
N VAL A 96 -15.98 -1.86 -6.21
CA VAL A 96 -15.05 -0.96 -6.84
C VAL A 96 -15.73 -0.26 -7.99
N PHE A 97 -15.97 1.03 -7.83
CA PHE A 97 -16.64 1.81 -8.81
C PHE A 97 -15.60 2.52 -9.65
N LYS A 98 -15.56 2.23 -10.94
CA LYS A 98 -14.58 2.80 -11.75
C LYS A 98 -15.04 4.01 -12.37
N GLY A 99 -15.93 4.52 -12.16
CA GLY A 99 -16.25 5.76 -12.59
C GLY A 99 -15.94 6.10 -13.93
N GLU A 100 -15.96 6.62 -14.26
CA GLU A 100 -15.64 6.82 -15.12
C GLU A 100 -14.84 7.28 -15.31
N ALA A 101 -14.52 7.22 -15.12
CA ALA A 101 -13.59 7.75 -15.09
C ALA A 101 -13.35 7.87 -15.65
#